data_2abd8f3739b7a42d5bf65bb373cbbd77
#
_entry.id   2abd8f3739b7a42d5bf65bb373cbbd77
#
_cell.length_a   1.000
_cell.length_b   1.000
_cell.length_c   1.000
_cell.angle_alpha   90.00
_cell.angle_beta   90.00
_cell.angle_gamma   90.00
#
_symmetry.space_group_name_H-M   'P 1'
#
loop_
_entity.id
_entity.type
_entity.pdbx_description
1 polymer ?
#
loop_
_entity_poly.entity_id
_entity_poly.type
_entity_poly.pdbx_seq_one_letter_code
_entity_poly.pdbx_strand_id
1 'polypeptide(L)'
;ENRKLGSSEDLMKWKVWETQTQELRAKIKKIEDAARTGKKAFAVGQFPADIKAMYNKPASKRTPREEQLAQLVERQVVAQTRKQNVEKLLEKKPEELAEYKKLKKNLEAFASNKPQLPDAFITTDVGPRAARTFISSRSGKTEVEPAFLSLLSQPAPKIKPMTKTSGRRSA
;
A
#
# COMPACT_ATOMS: atom_id res chain seq x y z
N GLU A 1 -5.43 3.86 1.11
CA GLU A 1 -5.83 3.01 0.00
C GLU A 1 -6.21 3.88 -1.21
N ASN A 2 -5.71 3.55 -2.39
CA ASN A 2 -6.10 4.24 -3.62
C ASN A 2 -7.28 3.48 -4.24
N ARG A 3 -8.36 4.19 -4.54
CA ARG A 3 -9.51 3.64 -5.26
C ARG A 3 -9.67 4.32 -6.61
N LYS A 4 -9.98 3.53 -7.63
CA LYS A 4 -10.37 4.05 -8.94
C LYS A 4 -11.78 4.64 -8.85
N LEU A 5 -11.94 5.85 -9.40
CA LEU A 5 -13.22 6.52 -9.53
C LEU A 5 -13.67 6.46 -10.99
N GLY A 6 -14.95 6.18 -11.20
CA GLY A 6 -15.54 6.12 -12.53
C GLY A 6 -16.97 5.61 -12.50
N SER A 7 -17.61 5.60 -13.64
CA SER A 7 -18.91 4.97 -13.82
C SER A 7 -18.83 3.45 -13.54
N SER A 8 -19.94 2.82 -13.27
CA SER A 8 -20.00 1.36 -13.09
C SER A 8 -19.46 0.63 -14.33
N GLU A 9 -19.71 1.15 -15.51
CA GLU A 9 -19.23 0.60 -16.78
C GLU A 9 -17.71 0.70 -16.90
N ASP A 10 -17.13 1.86 -16.58
CA ASP A 10 -15.67 2.08 -16.63
C ASP A 10 -14.94 1.23 -15.60
N LEU A 11 -15.51 1.09 -14.41
CA LEU A 11 -14.96 0.21 -13.37
C LEU A 11 -15.01 -1.26 -13.79
N MET A 12 -16.05 -1.67 -14.53
CA MET A 12 -16.14 -3.01 -15.07
C MET A 12 -15.08 -3.25 -16.17
N LYS A 13 -14.92 -2.31 -17.10
CA LYS A 13 -13.84 -2.34 -18.11
C LYS A 13 -12.45 -2.41 -17.44
N TRP A 14 -12.24 -1.65 -16.37
CA TRP A 14 -11.01 -1.71 -15.59
C TRP A 14 -10.77 -3.11 -15.01
N LYS A 15 -11.77 -3.73 -14.39
CA LYS A 15 -11.67 -5.07 -13.84
C LYS A 15 -11.33 -6.12 -14.89
N VAL A 16 -11.97 -6.04 -16.05
CA VAL A 16 -11.70 -6.94 -17.19
C VAL A 16 -10.23 -6.80 -17.62
N TRP A 17 -9.77 -5.56 -17.85
CA TRP A 17 -8.38 -5.29 -18.19
C TRP A 17 -7.42 -5.79 -17.11
N GLU A 18 -7.74 -5.58 -15.84
CA GLU A 18 -6.94 -6.02 -14.70
C GLU A 18 -6.79 -7.54 -14.66
N THR A 19 -7.87 -8.28 -14.88
CA THR A 19 -7.87 -9.75 -14.93
C THR A 19 -7.06 -10.26 -16.12
N GLN A 20 -7.29 -9.71 -17.32
CA GLN A 20 -6.59 -10.11 -18.54
C GLN A 20 -5.07 -9.87 -18.47
N THR A 21 -4.64 -8.83 -17.76
CA THR A 21 -3.22 -8.46 -17.66
C THR A 21 -2.54 -8.96 -16.39
N GLN A 22 -3.27 -9.60 -15.48
CA GLN A 22 -2.78 -9.99 -14.16
C GLN A 22 -1.53 -10.88 -14.23
N GLU A 23 -1.55 -11.92 -15.05
CA GLU A 23 -0.42 -12.84 -15.19
C GLU A 23 0.82 -12.15 -15.80
N LEU A 24 0.61 -11.34 -16.85
CA LEU A 24 1.69 -10.59 -17.48
C LEU A 24 2.35 -9.63 -16.49
N ARG A 25 1.53 -8.89 -15.74
CA ARG A 25 2.01 -7.96 -14.71
C ARG A 25 2.72 -8.68 -13.57
N ALA A 26 2.25 -9.86 -13.18
CA ALA A 26 2.89 -10.68 -12.15
C ALA A 26 4.28 -11.17 -12.59
N LYS A 27 4.42 -11.64 -13.86
CA LYS A 27 5.69 -12.07 -14.43
C LYS A 27 6.67 -10.90 -14.55
N ILE A 28 6.23 -9.75 -15.07
CA ILE A 28 7.03 -8.53 -15.16
C ILE A 28 7.52 -8.12 -13.77
N LYS A 29 6.62 -8.06 -12.80
CA LYS A 29 6.95 -7.69 -11.41
C LYS A 29 7.97 -8.64 -10.81
N LYS A 30 7.85 -9.96 -11.04
CA LYS A 30 8.82 -10.95 -10.55
C LYS A 30 10.23 -10.69 -11.08
N ILE A 31 10.36 -10.39 -12.38
CA ILE A 31 11.66 -10.06 -12.99
C ILE A 31 12.20 -8.74 -12.42
N GLU A 32 11.35 -7.71 -12.29
CA GLU A 32 11.73 -6.42 -11.73
C GLU A 32 12.19 -6.53 -10.27
N ASP A 33 11.46 -7.28 -9.44
CA ASP A 33 11.78 -7.47 -8.03
C ASP A 33 13.11 -8.24 -7.89
N ALA A 34 13.32 -9.29 -8.71
CA ALA A 34 14.58 -10.03 -8.75
C ALA A 34 15.77 -9.13 -9.15
N ALA A 35 15.60 -8.32 -10.22
CA ALA A 35 16.63 -7.39 -10.68
C ALA A 35 16.99 -6.32 -9.62
N ARG A 36 16.01 -5.88 -8.83
CA ARG A 36 16.19 -4.86 -7.78
C ARG A 36 16.68 -5.40 -6.44
N THR A 37 16.69 -6.73 -6.23
CA THR A 37 17.01 -7.34 -4.92
C THR A 37 18.38 -6.89 -4.38
N GLY A 38 19.42 -6.90 -5.22
CA GLY A 38 20.75 -6.45 -4.80
C GLY A 38 20.79 -4.95 -4.44
N LYS A 39 20.05 -4.12 -5.17
CA LYS A 39 19.94 -2.68 -4.88
C LYS A 39 19.12 -2.40 -3.63
N LYS A 40 18.08 -3.20 -3.37
CA LYS A 40 17.30 -3.14 -2.13
C LYS A 40 18.18 -3.49 -0.93
N ALA A 41 18.95 -4.57 -1.00
CA ALA A 41 19.89 -4.96 0.06
C ALA A 41 20.93 -3.87 0.34
N PHE A 42 21.49 -3.27 -0.71
CA PHE A 42 22.42 -2.14 -0.58
C PHE A 42 21.74 -0.93 0.10
N ALA A 43 20.54 -0.55 -0.33
CA ALA A 43 19.81 0.56 0.25
C ALA A 43 19.49 0.33 1.73
N VAL A 44 19.08 -0.88 2.11
CA VAL A 44 18.87 -1.26 3.52
C VAL A 44 20.19 -1.20 4.30
N GLY A 45 21.30 -1.59 3.67
CA GLY A 45 22.63 -1.54 4.27
C GLY A 45 23.07 -0.15 4.72
N GLN A 46 22.55 0.92 4.14
CA GLN A 46 22.86 2.31 4.49
C GLN A 46 22.25 2.78 5.80
N PHE A 47 21.25 2.08 6.34
CA PHE A 47 20.64 2.45 7.60
C PHE A 47 21.50 2.04 8.80
N PRO A 48 21.35 2.73 9.97
CA PRO A 48 21.98 2.34 11.23
C PRO A 48 21.63 0.91 11.65
N ALA A 49 22.47 0.30 12.49
CA ALA A 49 22.34 -1.11 12.86
C ALA A 49 21.01 -1.44 13.59
N ASP A 50 20.57 -0.55 14.47
CA ASP A 50 19.29 -0.65 15.19
C ASP A 50 18.08 -0.63 14.23
N ILE A 51 18.11 0.25 13.24
CA ILE A 51 17.07 0.35 12.21
C ILE A 51 17.06 -0.91 11.31
N LYS A 52 18.24 -1.42 10.93
CA LYS A 52 18.35 -2.69 10.18
C LYS A 52 17.78 -3.87 10.97
N ALA A 53 18.14 -3.97 12.25
CA ALA A 53 17.64 -5.04 13.12
C ALA A 53 16.09 -4.99 13.23
N MET A 54 15.54 -3.80 13.44
CA MET A 54 14.12 -3.56 13.51
C MET A 54 13.42 -3.88 12.17
N TYR A 55 13.97 -3.42 11.04
CA TYR A 55 13.41 -3.66 9.70
C TYR A 55 13.37 -5.15 9.35
N ASN A 56 14.39 -5.92 9.73
CA ASN A 56 14.47 -7.36 9.49
C ASN A 56 13.62 -8.20 10.47
N LYS A 57 13.10 -7.58 11.54
CA LYS A 57 12.23 -8.26 12.50
C LYS A 57 10.90 -8.64 11.83
N PRO A 58 10.38 -9.86 12.04
CA PRO A 58 9.07 -10.26 11.51
C PRO A 58 7.97 -9.27 11.92
N ALA A 59 7.07 -8.91 11.00
CA ALA A 59 6.02 -7.92 11.26
C ALA A 59 5.16 -8.26 12.49
N SER A 60 4.88 -9.56 12.72
CA SER A 60 4.13 -10.05 13.89
C SER A 60 4.83 -9.83 15.24
N LYS A 61 6.15 -9.55 15.22
CA LYS A 61 6.96 -9.32 16.43
C LYS A 61 7.35 -7.86 16.61
N ARG A 62 6.93 -6.96 15.71
CA ARG A 62 7.20 -5.53 15.81
C ARG A 62 6.22 -4.85 16.73
N THR A 63 6.73 -3.91 17.53
CA THR A 63 5.88 -2.96 18.25
C THR A 63 5.24 -1.98 17.26
N PRO A 64 4.15 -1.27 17.61
CA PRO A 64 3.53 -0.26 16.71
C PRO A 64 4.51 0.80 16.23
N ARG A 65 5.46 1.23 17.09
CA ARG A 65 6.52 2.18 16.72
C ARG A 65 7.49 1.58 15.70
N GLU A 66 7.94 0.34 15.94
CA GLU A 66 8.82 -0.37 15.01
C GLU A 66 8.15 -0.58 13.64
N GLU A 67 6.85 -0.87 13.62
CA GLU A 67 6.11 -1.02 12.37
C GLU A 67 6.03 0.29 11.58
N GLN A 68 5.79 1.43 12.24
CA GLN A 68 5.81 2.74 11.60
C GLN A 68 7.20 3.05 11.01
N LEU A 69 8.26 2.80 11.77
CA LEU A 69 9.63 3.00 11.30
C LEU A 69 9.97 2.06 10.13
N ALA A 70 9.56 0.79 10.20
CA ALA A 70 9.75 -0.17 9.11
C ALA A 70 9.07 0.28 7.83
N GLN A 71 7.86 0.85 7.91
CA GLN A 71 7.15 1.41 6.76
C GLN A 71 7.86 2.64 6.18
N LEU A 72 8.46 3.50 7.02
CA LEU A 72 9.26 4.63 6.55
C LEU A 72 10.52 4.16 5.82
N VAL A 73 11.24 3.18 6.38
CA VAL A 73 12.40 2.54 5.73
C VAL A 73 11.99 1.94 4.38
N GLU A 74 10.91 1.16 4.34
CA GLU A 74 10.43 0.55 3.09
C GLU A 74 10.11 1.60 2.03
N ARG A 75 9.48 2.73 2.40
CA ARG A 75 9.20 3.84 1.47
C ARG A 75 10.49 4.42 0.88
N GLN A 76 11.51 4.63 1.70
CA GLN A 76 12.80 5.15 1.24
C GLN A 76 13.51 4.16 0.32
N VAL A 77 13.56 2.88 0.70
CA VAL A 77 14.16 1.81 -0.09
C VAL A 77 13.44 1.68 -1.43
N VAL A 78 12.11 1.68 -1.42
CA VAL A 78 11.30 1.63 -2.65
C VAL A 78 11.54 2.85 -3.52
N ALA A 79 11.61 4.06 -2.95
CA ALA A 79 11.87 5.28 -3.71
C ALA A 79 13.25 5.27 -4.39
N GLN A 80 14.27 4.76 -3.71
CA GLN A 80 15.62 4.61 -4.28
C GLN A 80 15.67 3.53 -5.37
N THR A 81 15.01 2.39 -5.15
CA THR A 81 15.07 1.27 -6.08
C THR A 81 14.18 1.46 -7.31
N ARG A 82 13.03 2.15 -7.19
CA ARG A 82 12.16 2.47 -8.34
C ARG A 82 12.80 3.38 -9.37
N LYS A 83 13.73 4.25 -8.97
CA LYS A 83 14.46 5.13 -9.88
C LYS A 83 15.47 4.38 -10.77
N GLN A 84 15.78 3.12 -10.45
CA GLN A 84 16.72 2.31 -11.22
C GLN A 84 16.05 1.79 -12.50
N ASN A 85 16.74 1.97 -13.63
CA ASN A 85 16.31 1.41 -14.89
C ASN A 85 16.53 -0.12 -14.88
N VAL A 86 15.41 -0.86 -14.93
CA VAL A 86 15.43 -2.34 -14.89
C VAL A 86 16.20 -2.91 -16.07
N GLU A 87 16.09 -2.33 -17.26
CA GLU A 87 16.80 -2.81 -18.45
C GLU A 87 18.31 -2.72 -18.26
N LYS A 88 18.82 -1.62 -17.65
CA LYS A 88 20.23 -1.50 -17.28
C LYS A 88 20.66 -2.52 -16.22
N LEU A 89 19.78 -2.86 -15.28
CA LEU A 89 20.09 -3.88 -14.27
C LEU A 89 20.17 -5.28 -14.89
N LEU A 90 19.43 -5.52 -15.97
CA LEU A 90 19.39 -6.80 -16.71
C LEU A 90 20.41 -6.90 -17.84
N GLU A 91 21.22 -5.87 -18.13
CA GLU A 91 22.23 -5.90 -19.22
C GLU A 91 23.16 -7.11 -19.14
N LYS A 92 23.49 -7.55 -17.93
CA LYS A 92 24.35 -8.73 -17.70
C LYS A 92 23.61 -10.07 -17.82
N LYS A 93 22.31 -10.05 -18.09
CA LYS A 93 21.44 -11.22 -18.17
C LYS A 93 20.56 -11.13 -19.42
N PRO A 94 21.12 -11.41 -20.60
CA PRO A 94 20.46 -11.16 -21.89
C PRO A 94 19.14 -11.93 -22.05
N GLU A 95 19.04 -13.14 -21.51
CA GLU A 95 17.83 -13.96 -21.58
C GLU A 95 16.68 -13.32 -20.78
N GLU A 96 16.95 -12.92 -19.52
CA GLU A 96 15.95 -12.24 -18.67
C GLU A 96 15.54 -10.88 -19.29
N LEU A 97 16.48 -10.16 -19.92
CA LEU A 97 16.19 -8.90 -20.59
C LEU A 97 15.28 -9.09 -21.80
N ALA A 98 15.52 -10.14 -22.61
CA ALA A 98 14.70 -10.47 -23.77
C ALA A 98 13.29 -10.86 -23.35
N GLU A 99 13.15 -11.69 -22.31
CA GLU A 99 11.85 -12.06 -21.75
C GLU A 99 11.12 -10.83 -21.20
N TYR A 100 11.78 -9.97 -20.45
CA TYR A 100 11.21 -8.74 -19.89
C TYR A 100 10.68 -7.83 -21.00
N LYS A 101 11.46 -7.60 -22.06
CA LYS A 101 11.01 -6.79 -23.21
C LYS A 101 9.81 -7.41 -23.94
N LYS A 102 9.80 -8.73 -24.11
CA LYS A 102 8.68 -9.46 -24.71
C LYS A 102 7.40 -9.31 -23.88
N LEU A 103 7.51 -9.48 -22.56
CA LEU A 103 6.37 -9.31 -21.65
C LEU A 103 5.83 -7.88 -21.64
N LYS A 104 6.72 -6.87 -21.67
CA LYS A 104 6.32 -5.46 -21.78
C LYS A 104 5.58 -5.18 -23.09
N LYS A 105 6.10 -5.65 -24.20
CA LYS A 105 5.45 -5.52 -25.51
C LYS A 105 4.05 -6.16 -25.51
N ASN A 106 3.94 -7.36 -24.93
CA ASN A 106 2.65 -8.03 -24.79
C ASN A 106 1.68 -7.22 -23.91
N LEU A 107 2.16 -6.62 -22.84
CA LEU A 107 1.32 -5.78 -21.97
C LEU A 107 0.90 -4.47 -22.69
N GLU A 108 1.76 -3.89 -23.53
CA GLU A 108 1.45 -2.71 -24.34
C GLU A 108 0.31 -2.97 -25.33
N ALA A 109 0.16 -4.19 -25.85
CA ALA A 109 -0.97 -4.56 -26.71
C ALA A 109 -2.34 -4.38 -26.01
N PHE A 110 -2.36 -4.42 -24.68
CA PHE A 110 -3.58 -4.17 -23.89
C PHE A 110 -3.73 -2.69 -23.47
N ALA A 111 -2.83 -1.80 -23.89
CA ALA A 111 -2.84 -0.39 -23.45
C ALA A 111 -4.09 0.35 -23.95
N SER A 112 -4.55 0.06 -25.18
CA SER A 112 -5.77 0.62 -25.79
C SER A 112 -7.03 0.27 -24.99
N ASN A 113 -7.05 -0.90 -24.36
CA ASN A 113 -8.20 -1.40 -23.60
C ASN A 113 -8.20 -0.93 -22.14
N LYS A 114 -7.16 -0.20 -21.72
CA LYS A 114 -7.02 0.28 -20.34
C LYS A 114 -7.79 1.58 -20.15
N PRO A 115 -8.89 1.60 -19.37
CA PRO A 115 -9.57 2.83 -19.05
C PRO A 115 -8.67 3.76 -18.22
N GLN A 116 -8.69 5.05 -18.57
CA GLN A 116 -8.03 6.07 -17.75
C GLN A 116 -9.00 6.54 -16.67
N LEU A 117 -8.82 6.00 -15.47
CA LEU A 117 -9.65 6.33 -14.32
C LEU A 117 -8.83 7.14 -13.32
N PRO A 118 -9.38 8.25 -12.78
CA PRO A 118 -8.75 8.98 -11.70
C PRO A 118 -8.65 8.12 -10.44
N ASP A 119 -7.58 8.33 -9.68
CA ASP A 119 -7.38 7.71 -8.38
C ASP A 119 -7.84 8.66 -7.27
N ALA A 120 -8.66 8.15 -6.34
CA ALA A 120 -8.92 8.82 -5.08
C ALA A 120 -8.13 8.18 -3.95
N PHE A 121 -7.50 9.01 -3.15
CA PHE A 121 -6.89 8.56 -1.90
C PHE A 121 -7.99 8.48 -0.84
N ILE A 122 -8.25 7.27 -0.35
CA ILE A 122 -9.27 7.01 0.66
C ILE A 122 -8.58 6.58 1.94
N THR A 123 -8.92 7.23 3.04
CA THR A 123 -8.54 6.77 4.38
C THR A 123 -9.58 5.78 4.88
N THR A 124 -9.13 4.60 5.25
CA THR A 124 -9.99 3.53 5.78
C THR A 124 -9.52 3.13 7.19
N ASP A 125 -10.43 2.59 7.97
CA ASP A 125 -10.08 1.97 9.25
C ASP A 125 -9.39 0.61 9.00
N VAL A 126 -8.62 0.16 10.00
CA VAL A 126 -7.85 -1.09 9.92
C VAL A 126 -8.72 -2.34 10.04
N GLY A 127 -10.03 -2.19 10.22
CA GLY A 127 -10.95 -3.31 10.35
C GLY A 127 -12.32 -2.92 10.86
N PRO A 128 -13.21 -3.90 11.09
CA PRO A 128 -14.59 -3.65 11.51
C PRO A 128 -14.71 -3.15 12.96
N ARG A 129 -13.67 -3.30 13.75
CA ARG A 129 -13.62 -2.80 15.12
C ARG A 129 -12.61 -1.66 15.23
N ALA A 130 -13.08 -0.50 15.61
CA ALA A 130 -12.21 0.62 15.92
C ALA A 130 -11.41 0.36 17.21
N ALA A 131 -10.18 0.85 17.26
CA ALA A 131 -9.42 0.88 18.49
C ALA A 131 -10.16 1.72 19.53
N ARG A 132 -10.14 1.26 20.79
CA ARG A 132 -10.68 2.02 21.92
C ARG A 132 -9.88 3.32 22.11
N THR A 133 -10.57 4.40 22.38
CA THR A 133 -9.95 5.70 22.63
C THR A 133 -9.99 6.00 24.12
N PHE A 134 -8.85 6.40 24.67
CA PHE A 134 -8.72 6.71 26.10
C PHE A 134 -8.24 8.15 26.29
N ILE A 135 -8.85 8.85 27.23
CA ILE A 135 -8.34 10.12 27.74
C ILE A 135 -7.56 9.82 29.02
N SER A 136 -6.28 10.22 29.03
CA SER A 136 -5.44 10.10 30.21
C SER A 136 -5.62 11.32 31.11
N SER A 137 -5.92 11.10 32.37
CA SER A 137 -6.00 12.12 33.42
C SER A 137 -5.11 11.76 34.60
N ARG A 138 -5.00 12.64 35.61
CA ARG A 138 -4.27 12.35 36.85
C ARG A 138 -4.89 11.17 37.62
N SER A 139 -6.18 10.94 37.49
CA SER A 139 -6.92 9.85 38.14
C SER A 139 -6.92 8.53 37.33
N GLY A 140 -6.28 8.50 36.15
CA GLY A 140 -6.21 7.29 35.33
C GLY A 140 -6.62 7.50 33.89
N LYS A 141 -6.91 6.38 33.20
CA LYS A 141 -7.39 6.38 31.81
C LYS A 141 -8.89 6.11 31.77
N THR A 142 -9.63 7.03 31.19
CA THR A 142 -11.07 6.88 30.96
C THR A 142 -11.31 6.55 29.49
N GLU A 143 -12.03 5.46 29.20
CA GLU A 143 -12.48 5.13 27.85
C GLU A 143 -13.57 6.11 27.41
N VAL A 144 -13.46 6.63 26.20
CA VAL A 144 -14.42 7.56 25.65
C VAL A 144 -14.98 7.04 24.33
N GLU A 145 -16.29 7.17 24.18
CA GLU A 145 -16.99 6.83 22.94
C GLU A 145 -16.88 7.98 21.94
N PRO A 146 -17.01 7.68 20.63
CA PRO A 146 -17.07 8.71 19.60
C PRO A 146 -18.26 9.64 19.85
N ALA A 147 -17.98 10.94 19.86
CA ALA A 147 -19.01 11.97 20.03
C ALA A 147 -18.68 13.20 19.19
N PHE A 148 -19.68 13.97 18.84
CA PHE A 148 -19.51 15.32 18.34
C PHE A 148 -19.20 16.28 19.49
N LEU A 149 -18.70 17.47 19.17
CA LEU A 149 -18.49 18.51 20.17
C LEU A 149 -19.83 18.84 20.87
N SER A 150 -19.89 18.63 22.17
CA SER A 150 -21.09 18.87 22.98
C SER A 150 -21.60 20.32 22.87
N LEU A 151 -20.69 21.28 22.63
CA LEU A 151 -21.01 22.69 22.41
C LEU A 151 -21.92 22.91 21.19
N LEU A 152 -21.92 22.01 20.21
CA LEU A 152 -22.72 22.10 19.00
C LEU A 152 -24.10 21.47 19.16
N SER A 153 -24.44 20.94 20.34
CA SER A 153 -25.70 20.26 20.62
C SER A 153 -26.11 19.20 19.59
N GLN A 154 -25.14 18.57 18.97
CA GLN A 154 -25.37 17.51 17.99
C GLN A 154 -25.77 16.20 18.68
N PRO A 155 -26.69 15.41 18.10
CA PRO A 155 -27.01 14.08 18.60
C PRO A 155 -25.76 13.17 18.50
N ALA A 156 -25.73 12.11 19.30
CA ALA A 156 -24.68 11.11 19.23
C ALA A 156 -24.54 10.54 17.81
N PRO A 157 -23.31 10.31 17.31
CA PRO A 157 -23.08 9.81 15.96
C PRO A 157 -23.70 8.41 15.79
N LYS A 158 -24.48 8.23 14.73
CA LYS A 158 -25.07 6.93 14.37
C LYS A 158 -24.05 6.10 13.58
N ILE A 159 -23.16 5.42 14.30
CA ILE A 159 -22.10 4.61 13.69
C ILE A 159 -22.66 3.23 13.32
N LYS A 160 -22.72 2.93 12.02
CA LYS A 160 -23.09 1.61 11.52
C LYS A 160 -21.81 0.84 11.16
N PRO A 161 -21.48 -0.25 11.88
CA PRO A 161 -20.33 -1.09 11.50
C PRO A 161 -20.49 -1.61 10.09
N MET A 162 -19.42 -1.55 9.32
CA MET A 162 -19.35 -2.10 7.97
C MET A 162 -18.45 -3.34 7.97
N THR A 163 -18.59 -4.22 6.98
CA THR A 163 -17.89 -5.50 6.92
C THR A 163 -16.36 -5.37 7.01
N LYS A 164 -15.80 -4.27 6.51
CA LYS A 164 -14.34 -4.05 6.45
C LYS A 164 -13.87 -2.82 7.23
N THR A 165 -14.76 -2.00 7.74
CA THR A 165 -14.43 -0.75 8.45
C THR A 165 -15.31 -0.58 9.67
N SER A 166 -14.86 0.21 10.66
CA SER A 166 -15.64 0.49 11.86
C SER A 166 -16.85 1.41 11.61
N GLY A 167 -16.94 2.03 10.45
CA GLY A 167 -18.00 3.00 10.12
C GLY A 167 -17.84 4.38 10.79
N ARG A 168 -16.84 4.59 11.65
CA ARG A 168 -16.64 5.87 12.37
C ARG A 168 -16.46 7.08 11.46
N ARG A 169 -15.93 6.88 10.26
CA ARG A 169 -15.71 7.97 9.29
C ARG A 169 -16.90 8.24 8.37
N SER A 170 -17.92 7.43 8.47
CA SER A 170 -19.16 7.54 7.69
C SER A 170 -20.33 8.05 8.52
N ALA A 171 -20.10 8.35 9.80
CA ALA A 171 -21.10 8.82 10.75
C ALA A 171 -21.36 10.31 10.64
#